data_1906af6e5396016e90d05e9bfc227b4f
#
_entry.id   1906af6e5396016e90d05e9bfc227b4f
#
_cell.length_a   1.000
_cell.length_b   1.000
_cell.length_c   1.000
_cell.angle_alpha   90.00
_cell.angle_beta   90.00
_cell.angle_gamma   90.00
#
_symmetry.space_group_name_H-M   'P 1'
#
loop_
_entity.id
_entity.type
_entity.pdbx_description
1 polymer ?
#
loop_
_entity_poly.entity_id
_entity_poly.type
_entity_poly.pdbx_seq_one_letter_code
_entity_poly.pdbx_strand_id
1 'polypeptide(L)'
;MAARQPTPEELEAFRARARLRERAENQRQEARKSKFRWAFWILGAVLLLALIVDMRHMSRRLISFQRTGAESRKGDAADIAGGLSGERYVDASGLFSLVPPRHWVRVRPEAGSPFNAVFQGPYGMDMAIQVVVTNGLTFDGLVENLRRVERSLAANMPMEFAYVGPHRAIKRSARLFKSKVLLLDFLTGDLAHHVQFSMPVELYDEYEPVFLRLMQTYEPGRILPAP
;
A
#
# COMPACT_ATOMS: atom_id res chain seq x y z
N MET A 1 1.10 54.21 -59.10
CA MET A 1 2.37 54.07 -58.34
C MET A 1 3.01 52.75 -58.74
N ALA A 2 4.10 52.79 -59.50
CA ALA A 2 4.83 51.59 -59.88
C ALA A 2 5.69 51.11 -58.72
N ALA A 3 5.50 49.89 -58.29
CA ALA A 3 6.31 49.27 -57.21
C ALA A 3 7.77 49.13 -57.72
N ARG A 4 8.67 49.77 -57.00
CA ARG A 4 10.11 49.72 -57.27
C ARG A 4 10.58 48.25 -57.12
N GLN A 5 11.10 47.68 -58.20
CA GLN A 5 11.69 46.35 -58.13
C GLN A 5 12.99 46.40 -57.25
N PRO A 6 13.14 45.46 -56.33
CA PRO A 6 14.32 45.44 -55.45
C PRO A 6 15.61 45.22 -56.26
N THR A 7 16.67 45.89 -55.91
CA THR A 7 17.96 45.68 -56.54
C THR A 7 18.56 44.31 -56.17
N PRO A 8 19.44 43.72 -57.01
CA PRO A 8 20.05 42.44 -56.70
C PRO A 8 20.77 42.39 -55.36
N GLU A 9 21.38 43.51 -54.93
CA GLU A 9 22.02 43.62 -53.63
C GLU A 9 21.02 43.62 -52.46
N GLU A 10 19.84 44.24 -52.62
CA GLU A 10 18.78 44.19 -51.60
C GLU A 10 18.20 42.76 -51.48
N LEU A 11 18.12 42.00 -52.57
CA LEU A 11 17.69 40.61 -52.58
C LEU A 11 18.68 39.69 -51.90
N GLU A 12 19.99 39.90 -52.05
CA GLU A 12 21.06 39.15 -51.37
C GLU A 12 21.10 39.47 -49.89
N ALA A 13 20.95 40.73 -49.52
CA ALA A 13 20.86 41.12 -48.10
C ALA A 13 19.62 40.54 -47.41
N PHE A 14 18.51 40.47 -48.11
CA PHE A 14 17.29 39.83 -47.59
C PHE A 14 17.49 38.30 -47.40
N ARG A 15 18.11 37.62 -48.37
CA ARG A 15 18.42 36.17 -48.26
C ARG A 15 19.41 35.88 -47.14
N ALA A 16 20.40 36.74 -46.95
CA ALA A 16 21.36 36.59 -45.86
C ALA A 16 20.69 36.74 -44.49
N ARG A 17 19.79 37.73 -44.34
CA ARG A 17 19.00 37.92 -43.11
C ARG A 17 18.03 36.76 -42.83
N ALA A 18 17.40 36.20 -43.87
CA ALA A 18 16.55 35.03 -43.74
C ALA A 18 17.33 33.79 -43.24
N ARG A 19 18.51 33.54 -43.84
CA ARG A 19 19.40 32.44 -43.40
C ARG A 19 19.89 32.59 -41.95
N LEU A 20 20.16 33.83 -41.51
CA LEU A 20 20.54 34.08 -40.12
C LEU A 20 19.41 33.84 -39.14
N ARG A 21 18.18 34.22 -39.50
CA ARG A 21 16.97 33.93 -38.69
C ARG A 21 16.73 32.45 -38.57
N GLU A 22 16.80 31.73 -39.66
CA GLU A 22 16.61 30.26 -39.69
C GLU A 22 17.65 29.53 -38.83
N ARG A 23 18.94 29.96 -38.90
CA ARG A 23 20.00 29.43 -38.01
C ARG A 23 19.72 29.73 -36.53
N ALA A 24 19.26 30.93 -36.21
CA ALA A 24 18.94 31.30 -34.83
C ALA A 24 17.72 30.53 -34.27
N GLU A 25 16.73 30.27 -35.11
CA GLU A 25 15.56 29.44 -34.73
C GLU A 25 15.95 27.99 -34.54
N ASN A 26 16.74 27.40 -35.42
CA ASN A 26 17.24 26.04 -35.28
C ASN A 26 18.09 25.87 -34.01
N GLN A 27 18.99 26.83 -33.71
CA GLN A 27 19.75 26.80 -32.45
C GLN A 27 18.87 26.90 -31.21
N ARG A 28 17.80 27.70 -31.25
CA ARG A 28 16.80 27.76 -30.15
C ARG A 28 16.05 26.49 -29.98
N GLN A 29 15.69 25.82 -31.08
CA GLN A 29 14.99 24.51 -31.03
C GLN A 29 15.91 23.41 -30.51
N GLU A 30 17.18 23.38 -30.92
CA GLU A 30 18.15 22.41 -30.39
C GLU A 30 18.43 22.63 -28.89
N ALA A 31 18.54 23.87 -28.45
CA ALA A 31 18.70 24.21 -27.04
C ALA A 31 17.50 23.83 -26.20
N ARG A 32 16.27 23.95 -26.77
CA ARG A 32 15.04 23.46 -26.08
C ARG A 32 14.99 21.93 -26.02
N LYS A 33 15.34 21.22 -27.09
CA LYS A 33 15.42 19.75 -27.09
C LYS A 33 16.47 19.22 -26.10
N SER A 34 17.61 19.88 -26.00
CA SER A 34 18.64 19.53 -25.03
C SER A 34 18.16 19.70 -23.57
N LYS A 35 17.52 20.84 -23.25
CA LYS A 35 16.96 21.08 -21.92
C LYS A 35 15.87 20.06 -21.54
N PHE A 36 15.03 19.67 -22.53
CA PHE A 36 13.97 18.68 -22.29
C PHE A 36 14.56 17.28 -22.07
N ARG A 37 15.60 16.89 -22.80
CA ARG A 37 16.32 15.63 -22.55
C ARG A 37 16.97 15.60 -21.17
N TRP A 38 17.56 16.70 -20.72
CA TRP A 38 18.17 16.81 -19.40
C TRP A 38 17.11 16.69 -18.28
N ALA A 39 15.96 17.34 -18.42
CA ALA A 39 14.85 17.22 -17.50
C ALA A 39 14.32 15.78 -17.40
N PHE A 40 14.29 15.05 -18.51
CA PHE A 40 13.89 13.63 -18.53
C PHE A 40 14.89 12.73 -17.78
N TRP A 41 16.20 13.00 -17.91
CA TRP A 41 17.23 12.26 -17.18
C TRP A 41 17.19 12.55 -15.68
N ILE A 42 16.96 13.80 -15.29
CA ILE A 42 16.79 14.17 -13.87
C ILE A 42 15.55 13.51 -13.28
N LEU A 43 14.42 13.54 -13.98
CA LEU A 43 13.19 12.89 -13.53
C LEU A 43 13.37 11.38 -13.40
N GLY A 44 14.05 10.75 -14.35
CA GLY A 44 14.39 9.33 -14.28
C GLY A 44 15.30 8.99 -13.11
N ALA A 45 16.30 9.82 -12.84
CA ALA A 45 17.20 9.65 -11.71
C ALA A 45 16.48 9.83 -10.36
N VAL A 46 15.59 10.81 -10.24
CA VAL A 46 14.76 11.02 -9.03
C VAL A 46 13.81 9.86 -8.80
N LEU A 47 13.16 9.36 -9.85
CA LEU A 47 12.30 8.16 -9.76
C LEU A 47 13.10 6.91 -9.36
N LEU A 48 14.28 6.73 -9.92
CA LEU A 48 15.16 5.60 -9.57
C LEU A 48 15.64 5.71 -8.11
N LEU A 49 15.97 6.91 -7.65
CA LEU A 49 16.37 7.17 -6.27
C LEU A 49 15.20 6.93 -5.30
N ALA A 50 13.98 7.36 -5.64
CA ALA A 50 12.77 7.08 -4.87
C ALA A 50 12.51 5.58 -4.79
N LEU A 51 12.67 4.85 -5.89
CA LEU A 51 12.52 3.40 -5.94
C LEU A 51 13.58 2.67 -5.08
N ILE A 52 14.83 3.16 -5.09
CA ILE A 52 15.91 2.61 -4.25
C ILE A 52 15.67 2.88 -2.77
N VAL A 53 15.15 4.07 -2.43
CA VAL A 53 14.80 4.43 -1.05
C VAL A 53 13.62 3.56 -0.57
N ASP A 54 12.62 3.37 -1.41
CA ASP A 54 11.46 2.53 -1.10
C ASP A 54 11.84 1.04 -1.00
N MET A 55 12.71 0.54 -1.88
CA MET A 55 13.32 -0.79 -1.75
C MET A 55 14.17 -0.92 -0.48
N ARG A 56 14.91 0.11 -0.07
CA ARG A 56 15.67 0.10 1.19
C ARG A 56 14.76 0.10 2.42
N HIS A 57 13.64 0.82 2.38
CA HIS A 57 12.62 0.74 3.44
C HIS A 57 11.95 -0.62 3.49
N MET A 58 11.57 -1.19 2.33
CA MET A 58 11.06 -2.55 2.25
C MET A 58 12.11 -3.60 2.68
N SER A 59 13.37 -3.46 2.27
CA SER A 59 14.42 -4.39 2.65
C SER A 59 14.78 -4.30 4.14
N ARG A 60 14.71 -3.13 4.77
CA ARG A 60 14.87 -3.02 6.24
C ARG A 60 13.74 -3.74 6.98
N ARG A 61 12.51 -3.66 6.50
CA ARG A 61 11.38 -4.45 7.00
C ARG A 61 11.60 -5.95 6.76
N LEU A 62 12.05 -6.34 5.56
CA LEU A 62 12.38 -7.73 5.22
C LEU A 62 13.58 -8.27 6.02
N ILE A 63 14.60 -7.45 6.32
CA ILE A 63 15.77 -7.87 7.11
C ILE A 63 15.41 -8.03 8.59
N SER A 64 14.48 -7.26 9.14
CA SER A 64 13.95 -7.52 10.48
C SER A 64 13.19 -8.86 10.54
N PHE A 65 12.52 -9.26 9.44
CA PHE A 65 11.92 -10.59 9.26
C PHE A 65 12.97 -11.74 9.13
N GLN A 66 14.14 -11.45 8.58
CA GLN A 66 15.18 -12.48 8.37
C GLN A 66 16.06 -12.76 9.61
N ARG A 67 16.10 -11.87 10.59
CA ARG A 67 16.94 -12.03 11.79
C ARG A 67 16.37 -12.96 12.84
N THR A 68 15.09 -13.23 12.83
CA THR A 68 14.50 -14.32 13.59
C THR A 68 14.62 -15.58 12.75
N GLY A 69 15.71 -16.31 12.90
CA GLY A 69 15.88 -17.63 12.31
C GLY A 69 14.65 -18.47 12.62
N ALA A 70 13.85 -18.73 11.60
CA ALA A 70 12.67 -19.57 11.70
C ALA A 70 13.11 -21.04 11.89
N GLU A 71 13.68 -21.36 13.02
CA GLU A 71 13.54 -22.69 13.57
C GLU A 71 12.08 -22.75 14.03
N SER A 72 11.22 -23.20 13.13
CA SER A 72 9.80 -23.41 13.40
C SER A 72 9.68 -24.42 14.53
N ARG A 73 9.49 -23.96 15.74
CA ARG A 73 9.06 -24.82 16.84
C ARG A 73 7.58 -25.11 16.59
N LYS A 74 7.31 -26.27 16.01
CA LYS A 74 5.98 -26.86 16.01
C LYS A 74 5.52 -26.93 17.47
N GLY A 75 4.54 -26.16 17.84
CA GLY A 75 4.05 -26.11 19.23
C GLY A 75 3.60 -24.72 19.66
N ASP A 76 4.21 -23.66 19.10
CA ASP A 76 3.91 -22.29 19.50
C ASP A 76 2.50 -21.83 19.04
N ALA A 77 1.92 -22.47 18.02
CA ALA A 77 0.54 -22.23 17.62
C ALA A 77 -0.47 -22.62 18.70
N ALA A 78 -0.19 -23.70 19.43
CA ALA A 78 -1.02 -24.11 20.57
C ALA A 78 -0.93 -23.09 21.71
N ASP A 79 0.26 -22.52 21.95
CA ASP A 79 0.46 -21.48 22.94
C ASP A 79 -0.27 -20.17 22.57
N ILE A 80 -0.27 -19.78 21.29
CA ILE A 80 -1.04 -18.65 20.82
C ILE A 80 -2.54 -18.93 20.89
N ALA A 81 -2.97 -20.15 20.53
CA ALA A 81 -4.37 -20.55 20.59
C ALA A 81 -4.91 -20.63 22.03
N GLY A 82 -4.05 -21.05 22.99
CA GLY A 82 -4.38 -21.09 24.41
C GLY A 82 -4.14 -19.78 25.15
N GLY A 83 -3.51 -18.82 24.50
CA GLY A 83 -2.92 -17.63 25.13
C GLY A 83 -3.38 -16.30 24.55
N LEU A 84 -4.69 -16.06 24.42
CA LEU A 84 -5.11 -14.65 24.35
C LEU A 84 -4.64 -13.95 25.61
N SER A 85 -4.20 -12.69 25.52
CA SER A 85 -3.57 -11.97 26.66
C SER A 85 -4.50 -11.85 27.87
N GLY A 86 -5.80 -12.06 27.67
CA GLY A 86 -6.83 -11.83 28.68
C GLY A 86 -7.19 -10.35 28.83
N GLU A 87 -6.37 -9.45 28.37
CA GLU A 87 -6.57 -8.01 28.41
C GLU A 87 -7.07 -7.53 27.05
N ARG A 88 -8.26 -6.92 27.06
CA ARG A 88 -8.87 -6.40 25.83
C ARG A 88 -8.21 -5.08 25.44
N TYR A 89 -7.72 -5.02 24.23
CA TYR A 89 -7.31 -3.77 23.63
C TYR A 89 -8.55 -3.03 23.09
N VAL A 90 -8.66 -1.75 23.41
CA VAL A 90 -9.66 -0.84 22.84
C VAL A 90 -8.91 0.22 22.04
N ASP A 91 -9.32 0.42 20.79
CA ASP A 91 -8.76 1.46 19.95
C ASP A 91 -9.01 2.85 20.53
N ALA A 92 -8.05 3.77 20.39
CA ALA A 92 -8.15 5.11 20.96
C ALA A 92 -9.35 5.91 20.44
N SER A 93 -9.76 5.66 19.18
CA SER A 93 -10.96 6.25 18.59
C SER A 93 -12.24 5.45 18.85
N GLY A 94 -12.18 4.34 19.59
CA GLY A 94 -13.34 3.51 19.91
C GLY A 94 -13.92 2.75 18.71
N LEU A 95 -13.22 2.70 17.60
CA LEU A 95 -13.72 2.08 16.35
C LEU A 95 -13.70 0.55 16.39
N PHE A 96 -12.92 -0.04 17.27
CA PHE A 96 -12.89 -1.48 17.50
C PHE A 96 -12.23 -1.85 18.83
N SER A 97 -12.43 -3.09 19.24
CA SER A 97 -11.67 -3.72 20.32
C SER A 97 -11.42 -5.19 20.00
N LEU A 98 -10.37 -5.76 20.57
CA LEU A 98 -10.04 -7.19 20.45
C LEU A 98 -9.16 -7.64 21.61
N VAL A 99 -9.04 -8.95 21.80
CA VAL A 99 -8.05 -9.52 22.72
C VAL A 99 -6.85 -9.98 21.91
N PRO A 100 -5.69 -9.27 21.98
CA PRO A 100 -4.49 -9.64 21.22
C PRO A 100 -3.90 -10.95 21.72
N PRO A 101 -3.11 -11.66 20.90
CA PRO A 101 -2.38 -12.82 21.38
C PRO A 101 -1.40 -12.47 22.51
N ARG A 102 -1.17 -13.43 23.39
CA ARG A 102 -0.17 -13.28 24.45
C ARG A 102 1.21 -13.01 23.86
N HIS A 103 1.98 -12.13 24.49
CA HIS A 103 3.32 -11.71 24.06
C HIS A 103 3.40 -10.90 22.77
N TRP A 104 2.26 -10.54 22.17
CA TRP A 104 2.28 -9.59 21.06
C TRP A 104 2.39 -8.17 21.62
N VAL A 105 3.26 -7.37 21.01
CA VAL A 105 3.54 -6.01 21.44
C VAL A 105 2.85 -5.03 20.49
N ARG A 106 2.06 -4.12 21.06
CA ARG A 106 1.53 -3.01 20.28
C ARG A 106 2.66 -2.07 19.89
N VAL A 107 2.78 -1.77 18.62
CA VAL A 107 3.69 -0.75 18.10
C VAL A 107 2.90 0.45 17.59
N ARG A 108 3.50 1.63 17.74
CA ARG A 108 2.89 2.84 17.20
C ARG A 108 2.97 2.79 15.68
N PRO A 109 1.86 2.96 14.94
CA PRO A 109 1.90 3.09 13.50
C PRO A 109 2.81 4.24 13.08
N GLU A 110 3.52 4.09 11.98
CA GLU A 110 4.34 5.18 11.42
C GLU A 110 3.45 6.37 11.03
N ALA A 111 4.01 7.58 11.07
CA ALA A 111 3.30 8.78 10.63
C ALA A 111 2.87 8.62 9.16
N GLY A 112 1.58 8.84 8.89
CA GLY A 112 0.99 8.62 7.57
C GLY A 112 0.57 7.18 7.28
N SER A 113 0.75 6.25 8.22
CA SER A 113 0.22 4.88 8.09
C SER A 113 -1.31 4.91 8.09
N PRO A 114 -1.97 4.12 7.21
CA PRO A 114 -3.42 4.00 7.20
C PRO A 114 -3.97 3.17 8.37
N PHE A 115 -3.11 2.49 9.14
CA PHE A 115 -3.52 1.57 10.19
C PHE A 115 -3.79 2.28 11.50
N ASN A 116 -4.91 1.94 12.16
CA ASN A 116 -5.28 2.39 13.49
C ASN A 116 -4.43 1.71 14.58
N ALA A 117 -4.16 0.43 14.40
CA ALA A 117 -3.33 -0.35 15.32
C ALA A 117 -2.44 -1.34 14.58
N VAL A 118 -1.24 -1.55 15.14
CA VAL A 118 -0.30 -2.57 14.68
C VAL A 118 0.21 -3.33 15.89
N PHE A 119 0.22 -4.67 15.79
CA PHE A 119 0.77 -5.56 16.79
C PHE A 119 1.86 -6.40 16.16
N GLN A 120 2.97 -6.56 16.86
CA GLN A 120 4.08 -7.41 16.45
C GLN A 120 4.16 -8.63 17.35
N GLY A 121 4.20 -9.78 16.72
CA GLY A 121 4.35 -11.08 17.37
C GLY A 121 5.75 -11.68 17.19
N PRO A 122 5.95 -12.90 17.67
CA PRO A 122 7.19 -13.63 17.46
C PRO A 122 7.38 -13.99 15.98
N TYR A 123 8.59 -14.42 15.60
CA TYR A 123 8.97 -14.89 14.25
C TYR A 123 8.72 -13.87 13.12
N GLY A 124 8.63 -12.57 13.44
CA GLY A 124 8.32 -11.54 12.45
C GLY A 124 6.86 -11.54 11.99
N MET A 125 5.96 -12.13 12.76
CA MET A 125 4.53 -12.00 12.53
C MET A 125 4.05 -10.61 12.91
N ASP A 126 3.11 -10.09 12.16
CA ASP A 126 2.42 -8.84 12.50
C ASP A 126 0.92 -8.92 12.20
N MET A 127 0.17 -8.10 12.91
CA MET A 127 -1.24 -7.84 12.68
C MET A 127 -1.44 -6.33 12.58
N ALA A 128 -2.01 -5.87 11.48
CA ALA A 128 -2.35 -4.48 11.26
C ALA A 128 -3.86 -4.34 11.05
N ILE A 129 -4.45 -3.34 11.67
CA ILE A 129 -5.90 -3.11 11.64
C ILE A 129 -6.14 -1.69 11.15
N GLN A 130 -6.95 -1.59 10.10
CA GLN A 130 -7.44 -0.33 9.57
C GLN A 130 -8.97 -0.33 9.65
N VAL A 131 -9.52 0.77 10.15
CA VAL A 131 -10.97 1.02 10.14
C VAL A 131 -11.24 2.35 9.47
N VAL A 132 -12.11 2.34 8.48
CA VAL A 132 -12.43 3.52 7.68
C VAL A 132 -13.94 3.75 7.72
N VAL A 133 -14.33 5.00 7.90
CA VAL A 133 -15.74 5.41 7.75
C VAL A 133 -16.12 5.36 6.29
N THR A 134 -17.24 4.70 5.99
CA THR A 134 -17.76 4.55 4.63
C THR A 134 -19.13 5.22 4.55
N ASN A 135 -19.40 5.87 3.43
CA ASN A 135 -20.69 6.53 3.21
C ASN A 135 -21.65 5.53 2.52
N GLY A 136 -22.24 4.62 3.31
CA GLY A 136 -23.23 3.67 2.80
C GLY A 136 -22.65 2.58 1.87
N LEU A 137 -21.41 2.18 2.05
CA LEU A 137 -20.81 1.08 1.29
C LEU A 137 -21.53 -0.23 1.63
N THR A 138 -22.08 -0.90 0.63
CA THR A 138 -22.69 -2.22 0.77
C THR A 138 -21.63 -3.32 0.70
N PHE A 139 -21.96 -4.53 1.19
CA PHE A 139 -21.07 -5.68 1.10
C PHE A 139 -20.71 -6.03 -0.36
N ASP A 140 -21.68 -5.95 -1.27
CA ASP A 140 -21.42 -6.18 -2.69
C ASP A 140 -20.53 -5.11 -3.29
N GLY A 141 -20.69 -3.86 -2.88
CA GLY A 141 -19.79 -2.76 -3.22
C GLY A 141 -18.36 -3.00 -2.71
N LEU A 142 -18.21 -3.52 -1.50
CA LEU A 142 -16.90 -3.93 -0.96
C LEU A 142 -16.27 -5.01 -1.84
N VAL A 143 -17.02 -6.08 -2.18
CA VAL A 143 -16.54 -7.16 -3.06
C VAL A 143 -16.06 -6.61 -4.41
N GLU A 144 -16.84 -5.73 -5.04
CA GLU A 144 -16.47 -5.15 -6.34
C GLU A 144 -15.24 -4.24 -6.25
N ASN A 145 -15.13 -3.45 -5.18
CA ASN A 145 -13.93 -2.64 -4.92
C ASN A 145 -12.68 -3.52 -4.77
N LEU A 146 -12.77 -4.61 -4.02
CA LEU A 146 -11.67 -5.55 -3.85
C LEU A 146 -11.28 -6.22 -5.16
N ARG A 147 -12.25 -6.65 -5.99
CA ARG A 147 -11.99 -7.20 -7.33
C ARG A 147 -11.33 -6.17 -8.25
N ARG A 148 -11.70 -4.90 -8.13
CA ARG A 148 -11.06 -3.83 -8.92
C ARG A 148 -9.61 -3.64 -8.53
N VAL A 149 -9.30 -3.66 -7.23
CA VAL A 149 -7.92 -3.59 -6.73
C VAL A 149 -7.11 -4.78 -7.21
N GLU A 150 -7.63 -6.00 -7.13
CA GLU A 150 -6.96 -7.21 -7.65
C GLU A 150 -6.62 -7.10 -9.14
N ARG A 151 -7.58 -6.68 -9.94
CA ARG A 151 -7.36 -6.46 -11.38
C ARG A 151 -6.28 -5.41 -11.65
N SER A 152 -6.23 -4.33 -10.86
CA SER A 152 -5.24 -3.26 -11.02
C SER A 152 -3.83 -3.71 -10.64
N LEU A 153 -3.70 -4.63 -9.69
CA LEU A 153 -2.42 -5.15 -9.23
C LEU A 153 -1.95 -6.38 -10.01
N ALA A 154 -2.77 -6.88 -10.96
CA ALA A 154 -2.56 -8.16 -11.63
C ALA A 154 -2.29 -9.32 -10.63
N ALA A 155 -2.85 -9.21 -9.43
CA ALA A 155 -2.67 -10.16 -8.34
C ALA A 155 -3.81 -11.18 -8.37
N ASN A 156 -3.47 -12.46 -8.31
CA ASN A 156 -4.46 -13.50 -8.12
C ASN A 156 -4.58 -13.80 -6.61
N MET A 157 -5.55 -13.16 -5.98
CA MET A 157 -5.88 -13.38 -4.57
C MET A 157 -7.28 -13.99 -4.47
N PRO A 158 -7.41 -15.32 -4.39
CA PRO A 158 -8.71 -15.95 -4.29
C PRO A 158 -9.50 -15.40 -3.12
N MET A 159 -10.75 -15.01 -3.40
CA MET A 159 -11.69 -14.52 -2.39
C MET A 159 -12.51 -15.66 -1.83
N GLU A 160 -12.48 -15.81 -0.52
CA GLU A 160 -13.31 -16.75 0.21
C GLU A 160 -14.22 -15.99 1.18
N PHE A 161 -15.42 -16.49 1.41
CA PHE A 161 -16.28 -15.94 2.45
C PHE A 161 -15.90 -16.51 3.82
N ALA A 162 -15.84 -15.63 4.80
CA ALA A 162 -15.58 -15.95 6.20
C ALA A 162 -16.54 -15.17 7.10
N TYR A 163 -16.40 -15.35 8.41
CA TYR A 163 -17.17 -14.61 9.40
C TYR A 163 -16.25 -14.08 10.51
N VAL A 164 -16.50 -12.85 10.90
CA VAL A 164 -15.89 -12.21 12.09
C VAL A 164 -17.03 -11.93 13.07
N GLY A 165 -17.18 -12.78 14.09
CA GLY A 165 -18.40 -12.79 14.89
C GLY A 165 -19.62 -13.00 14.00
N PRO A 166 -20.66 -12.15 14.09
CA PRO A 166 -21.84 -12.22 13.25
C PRO A 166 -21.66 -11.59 11.84
N HIS A 167 -20.53 -10.94 11.58
CA HIS A 167 -20.33 -10.15 10.38
C HIS A 167 -19.74 -11.00 9.26
N ARG A 168 -20.36 -10.92 8.08
CA ARG A 168 -19.86 -11.54 6.86
C ARG A 168 -18.58 -10.84 6.44
N ALA A 169 -17.53 -11.60 6.18
CA ALA A 169 -16.20 -11.12 5.81
C ALA A 169 -15.72 -11.75 4.50
N ILE A 170 -14.80 -11.09 3.86
CA ILE A 170 -14.04 -11.59 2.71
C ILE A 170 -12.65 -11.94 3.22
N LYS A 171 -12.30 -13.22 3.09
CA LYS A 171 -10.96 -13.71 3.36
C LYS A 171 -10.17 -13.79 2.05
N ARG A 172 -8.97 -13.25 2.04
CA ARG A 172 -8.02 -13.32 0.92
C ARG A 172 -6.64 -13.65 1.47
N SER A 173 -5.81 -14.26 0.65
CA SER A 173 -4.41 -14.46 1.01
C SER A 173 -3.49 -14.12 -0.17
N ALA A 174 -2.36 -13.53 0.12
CA ALA A 174 -1.33 -13.20 -0.85
C ALA A 174 0.03 -13.67 -0.37
N ARG A 175 0.84 -14.17 -1.29
CA ARG A 175 2.23 -14.51 -1.01
C ARG A 175 3.14 -13.37 -1.46
N LEU A 176 3.94 -12.86 -0.54
CA LEU A 176 4.90 -11.80 -0.77
C LEU A 176 6.30 -12.31 -0.40
N PHE A 177 7.08 -12.78 -1.38
CA PHE A 177 8.41 -13.38 -1.17
C PHE A 177 8.38 -14.57 -0.17
N LYS A 178 8.95 -14.38 1.01
CA LYS A 178 9.02 -15.37 2.10
C LYS A 178 7.87 -15.21 3.11
N SER A 179 6.99 -14.25 2.91
CA SER A 179 5.85 -14.01 3.78
C SER A 179 4.55 -14.31 3.05
N LYS A 180 3.55 -14.75 3.80
CA LYS A 180 2.17 -14.87 3.34
C LYS A 180 1.30 -13.97 4.20
N VAL A 181 0.38 -13.27 3.56
CA VAL A 181 -0.50 -12.31 4.21
C VAL A 181 -1.92 -12.85 4.12
N LEU A 182 -2.60 -12.91 5.25
CA LEU A 182 -4.04 -13.15 5.37
C LEU A 182 -4.74 -11.80 5.52
N LEU A 183 -5.72 -11.54 4.68
CA LEU A 183 -6.52 -10.33 4.68
C LEU A 183 -7.97 -10.67 5.01
N LEU A 184 -8.56 -9.93 5.94
CA LEU A 184 -9.98 -10.02 6.29
C LEU A 184 -10.60 -8.64 6.11
N ASP A 185 -11.61 -8.56 5.24
CA ASP A 185 -12.34 -7.33 4.94
C ASP A 185 -13.81 -7.53 5.26
N PHE A 186 -14.41 -6.66 6.07
CA PHE A 186 -15.83 -6.73 6.43
C PHE A 186 -16.41 -5.36 6.77
N LEU A 187 -17.74 -5.28 6.82
CA LEU A 187 -18.47 -4.05 7.11
C LEU A 187 -19.29 -4.20 8.40
N THR A 188 -19.35 -3.11 9.16
CA THR A 188 -20.25 -2.98 10.32
C THR A 188 -20.91 -1.59 10.31
N GLY A 189 -22.15 -1.52 9.84
CA GLY A 189 -22.79 -0.22 9.57
C GLY A 189 -21.97 0.58 8.56
N ASP A 190 -21.59 1.79 8.93
CA ASP A 190 -20.80 2.71 8.09
C ASP A 190 -19.28 2.55 8.28
N LEU A 191 -18.82 1.47 8.90
CA LEU A 191 -17.39 1.17 9.07
C LEU A 191 -16.95 0.01 8.18
N ALA A 192 -15.87 0.24 7.42
CA ALA A 192 -15.14 -0.82 6.75
C ALA A 192 -13.90 -1.17 7.58
N HIS A 193 -13.78 -2.44 7.87
CA HIS A 193 -12.67 -3.02 8.63
C HIS A 193 -11.77 -3.80 7.69
N HIS A 194 -10.48 -3.52 7.75
CA HIS A 194 -9.43 -4.24 7.03
C HIS A 194 -8.43 -4.75 8.06
N VAL A 195 -8.32 -6.06 8.18
CA VAL A 195 -7.38 -6.71 9.10
C VAL A 195 -6.39 -7.52 8.30
N GLN A 196 -5.12 -7.23 8.50
CA GLN A 196 -4.01 -7.87 7.83
C GLN A 196 -3.18 -8.65 8.84
N PHE A 197 -2.92 -9.94 8.56
CA PHE A 197 -1.94 -10.75 9.28
C PHE A 197 -0.82 -11.12 8.32
N SER A 198 0.40 -10.79 8.69
CA SER A 198 1.60 -11.11 7.94
C SER A 198 2.44 -12.12 8.72
N MET A 199 2.90 -13.16 8.06
CA MET A 199 3.66 -14.23 8.69
C MET A 199 4.59 -14.93 7.69
N PRO A 200 5.66 -15.61 8.14
CA PRO A 200 6.45 -16.48 7.30
C PRO A 200 5.58 -17.55 6.61
N VAL A 201 5.89 -17.86 5.33
CA VAL A 201 5.10 -18.83 4.54
C VAL A 201 5.03 -20.19 5.24
N GLU A 202 6.12 -20.60 5.89
CA GLU A 202 6.26 -21.89 6.56
C GLU A 202 5.31 -22.04 7.76
N LEU A 203 4.87 -20.91 8.34
CA LEU A 203 3.99 -20.89 9.51
C LEU A 203 2.53 -20.66 9.16
N TYR A 204 2.23 -20.33 7.90
CA TYR A 204 0.89 -19.88 7.50
C TYR A 204 -0.21 -20.89 7.81
N ASP A 205 -0.03 -22.13 7.38
CA ASP A 205 -1.07 -23.16 7.50
C ASP A 205 -1.36 -23.54 8.97
N GLU A 206 -0.37 -23.33 9.85
CA GLU A 206 -0.50 -23.55 11.29
C GLU A 206 -1.21 -22.38 11.99
N TYR A 207 -0.87 -21.15 11.60
CA TYR A 207 -1.35 -19.95 12.27
C TYR A 207 -2.64 -19.36 11.69
N GLU A 208 -3.01 -19.64 10.45
CA GLU A 208 -4.26 -19.16 9.86
C GLU A 208 -5.49 -19.51 10.72
N PRO A 209 -5.70 -20.76 11.19
CA PRO A 209 -6.82 -21.08 12.05
C PRO A 209 -6.79 -20.35 13.40
N VAL A 210 -5.60 -20.06 13.90
CA VAL A 210 -5.40 -19.33 15.16
C VAL A 210 -5.86 -17.87 15.00
N PHE A 211 -5.48 -17.22 13.90
CA PHE A 211 -5.91 -15.86 13.63
C PHE A 211 -7.40 -15.76 13.36
N LEU A 212 -8.00 -16.71 12.67
CA LEU A 212 -9.44 -16.75 12.47
C LEU A 212 -10.19 -16.88 13.82
N ARG A 213 -9.63 -17.64 14.77
CA ARG A 213 -10.16 -17.75 16.13
C ARG A 213 -10.00 -16.46 16.93
N LEU A 214 -8.84 -15.80 16.81
CA LEU A 214 -8.59 -14.50 17.42
C LEU A 214 -9.63 -13.48 16.96
N MET A 215 -10.00 -13.51 15.69
CA MET A 215 -11.01 -12.61 15.13
C MET A 215 -12.43 -12.82 15.72
N GLN A 216 -12.69 -13.92 16.41
CA GLN A 216 -13.93 -14.08 17.18
C GLN A 216 -13.97 -13.18 18.43
N THR A 217 -12.82 -12.68 18.88
CA THR A 217 -12.73 -11.70 19.99
C THR A 217 -12.87 -10.26 19.51
N TYR A 218 -12.90 -10.05 18.21
CA TYR A 218 -13.00 -8.72 17.61
C TYR A 218 -14.41 -8.17 17.79
N GLU A 219 -14.50 -6.99 18.37
CA GLU A 219 -15.74 -6.25 18.53
C GLU A 219 -15.63 -4.94 17.77
N PRO A 220 -16.44 -4.73 16.73
CA PRO A 220 -16.52 -3.46 16.05
C PRO A 220 -17.08 -2.39 16.97
N GLY A 221 -16.50 -1.22 16.94
CA GLY A 221 -17.01 -0.05 17.61
C GLY A 221 -18.20 0.57 16.87
N ARG A 222 -18.68 1.68 17.41
CA ARG A 222 -19.72 2.50 16.79
C ARG A 222 -19.21 3.92 16.61
N ILE A 223 -19.58 4.54 15.48
CA ILE A 223 -19.40 5.97 15.34
C ILE A 223 -20.34 6.62 16.34
N LEU A 224 -19.79 7.24 17.38
CA LEU A 224 -20.59 8.09 18.25
C LEU A 224 -20.94 9.33 17.44
N PRO A 225 -22.23 9.74 17.39
CA PRO A 225 -22.59 11.01 16.79
C PRO A 225 -21.80 12.11 17.51
N ALA A 226 -21.22 13.03 16.73
CA ALA A 226 -20.56 14.19 17.31
C ALA A 226 -21.54 14.93 18.23
N PRO A 227 -21.09 15.35 19.42
CA PRO A 227 -21.92 16.09 20.38
C PRO A 227 -22.43 17.39 19.81
#